data_2fb79c445703ab0a3b11c561430c43ab
#
_entry.id   2fb79c445703ab0a3b11c561430c43ab
#
_cell.length_a   1.000
_cell.length_b   1.000
_cell.length_c   1.000
_cell.angle_alpha   90.00
_cell.angle_beta   90.00
_cell.angle_gamma   90.00
#
_symmetry.space_group_name_H-M   'P 1'
#
loop_
_entity.id
_entity.type
_entity.pdbx_description
1 polymer ?
#
loop_
_entity_poly.entity_id
_entity_poly.type
_entity_poly.pdbx_seq_one_letter_code
_entity_poly.pdbx_strand_id
1 'polypeptide(L)'
;MELKLKTISKDGIPEAISKVELYRYLNEPEEAESICHDILAADPDNQMALRLLGLTLTDQFEGRHPDRYAEAEKFFQSLTSPYDRLYYRGLLIERRAKAQVKAGVPAHNLVGSLHEAMRCFEEAEKIRPPHNDDAMLRWNRCVRLLEKLGNPPVEQSHTSLHDDDTAPIEIMRRPGGRAAK
;
A
#
# COMPACT_ATOMS: atom_id res chain seq x y z
N MET A 1 24.01 20.93 -24.42
CA MET A 1 22.57 21.12 -24.68
C MET A 1 21.90 21.29 -23.34
N GLU A 2 21.30 22.43 -23.06
CA GLU A 2 20.57 22.66 -21.80
C GLU A 2 19.21 21.98 -21.88
N LEU A 3 18.92 21.03 -21.00
CA LEU A 3 17.61 20.36 -20.92
C LEU A 3 16.64 21.19 -20.09
N LYS A 4 15.51 21.57 -20.69
CA LYS A 4 14.42 22.31 -20.02
C LYS A 4 13.12 21.55 -20.14
N LEU A 5 12.32 21.51 -19.06
CA LEU A 5 10.97 20.98 -19.10
C LEU A 5 10.10 21.82 -20.06
N LYS A 6 9.21 21.14 -20.78
CA LYS A 6 8.21 21.79 -21.65
C LYS A 6 6.90 21.93 -20.87
N THR A 7 6.26 23.08 -20.96
CA THR A 7 4.96 23.31 -20.33
C THR A 7 3.84 22.79 -21.23
N ILE A 8 2.90 22.05 -20.66
CA ILE A 8 1.67 21.63 -21.35
C ILE A 8 0.68 22.79 -21.47
N SER A 9 -0.23 22.73 -22.45
CA SER A 9 -1.32 23.70 -22.56
C SER A 9 -2.41 23.42 -21.52
N LYS A 10 -3.14 24.47 -21.08
CA LYS A 10 -4.29 24.28 -20.18
C LYS A 10 -5.38 23.40 -20.81
N ASP A 11 -5.58 23.53 -22.10
CA ASP A 11 -6.56 22.73 -22.85
C ASP A 11 -6.17 21.24 -22.93
N GLY A 12 -4.89 20.91 -22.76
CA GLY A 12 -4.39 19.54 -22.69
C GLY A 12 -4.54 18.87 -21.32
N ILE A 13 -4.89 19.63 -20.27
CA ILE A 13 -4.99 19.10 -18.90
C ILE A 13 -5.98 17.93 -18.76
N PRO A 14 -7.20 17.94 -19.33
CA PRO A 14 -8.13 16.80 -19.21
C PRO A 14 -7.55 15.49 -19.75
N GLU A 15 -6.87 15.54 -20.88
CA GLU A 15 -6.20 14.36 -21.45
C GLU A 15 -5.01 13.91 -20.60
N ALA A 16 -4.24 14.85 -20.05
CA ALA A 16 -3.14 14.54 -19.12
C ALA A 16 -3.66 13.85 -17.84
N ILE A 17 -4.78 14.30 -17.27
CA ILE A 17 -5.46 13.66 -16.13
C ILE A 17 -5.82 12.20 -16.46
N SER A 18 -6.42 11.95 -17.63
CA SER A 18 -6.76 10.59 -18.07
C SER A 18 -5.52 9.69 -18.16
N LYS A 19 -4.37 10.25 -18.56
CA LYS A 19 -3.09 9.50 -18.58
C LYS A 19 -2.57 9.20 -17.18
N VAL A 20 -2.69 10.13 -16.23
CA VAL A 20 -2.35 9.87 -14.82
C VAL A 20 -3.16 8.68 -14.29
N GLU A 21 -4.47 8.65 -14.53
CA GLU A 21 -5.34 7.56 -14.09
C GLU A 21 -4.93 6.23 -14.77
N LEU A 22 -4.60 6.27 -16.07
CA LEU A 22 -4.12 5.10 -16.80
C LEU A 22 -2.82 4.55 -16.22
N TYR A 23 -1.80 5.39 -16.01
CA TYR A 23 -0.50 4.94 -15.47
C TYR A 23 -0.61 4.42 -14.04
N ARG A 24 -1.46 5.02 -13.21
CA ARG A 24 -1.78 4.47 -11.90
C ARG A 24 -2.45 3.09 -12.00
N TYR A 25 -3.37 2.91 -12.95
CA TYR A 25 -4.01 1.61 -13.22
C TYR A 25 -2.99 0.55 -13.69
N LEU A 26 -2.01 0.94 -14.50
CA LEU A 26 -0.91 0.09 -14.98
C LEU A 26 0.14 -0.19 -13.89
N ASN A 27 0.00 0.39 -12.69
CA ASN A 27 0.98 0.32 -11.61
C ASN A 27 2.35 0.93 -11.97
N GLU A 28 2.30 2.05 -12.69
CA GLU A 28 3.44 2.88 -13.09
C GLU A 28 3.36 4.26 -12.40
N PRO A 29 3.52 4.32 -11.07
CA PRO A 29 3.27 5.54 -10.32
C PRO A 29 4.29 6.66 -10.60
N GLU A 30 5.52 6.35 -11.00
CA GLU A 30 6.52 7.37 -11.36
C GLU A 30 6.10 8.17 -12.61
N GLU A 31 5.53 7.50 -13.60
CA GLU A 31 5.00 8.15 -14.82
C GLU A 31 3.79 9.01 -14.47
N ALA A 32 2.89 8.49 -13.64
CA ALA A 32 1.73 9.25 -13.16
C ALA A 32 2.13 10.50 -12.37
N GLU A 33 3.14 10.40 -11.50
CA GLU A 33 3.69 11.51 -10.71
C GLU A 33 4.26 12.60 -11.62
N SER A 34 5.07 12.21 -12.62
CA SER A 34 5.66 13.14 -13.59
C SER A 34 4.59 13.97 -14.30
N ILE A 35 3.52 13.33 -14.78
CA ILE A 35 2.42 14.04 -15.45
C ILE A 35 1.66 14.95 -14.48
N CYS A 36 1.44 14.55 -13.23
CA CYS A 36 0.82 15.43 -12.23
C CYS A 36 1.63 16.71 -12.02
N HIS A 37 2.96 16.63 -11.99
CA HIS A 37 3.82 17.81 -11.89
C HIS A 37 3.70 18.72 -13.10
N ASP A 38 3.60 18.17 -14.30
CA ASP A 38 3.38 18.97 -15.53
C ASP A 38 2.03 19.70 -15.50
N ILE A 39 0.97 19.03 -15.00
CA ILE A 39 -0.35 19.66 -14.85
C ILE A 39 -0.27 20.80 -13.83
N LEU A 40 0.34 20.57 -12.67
CA LEU A 40 0.46 21.57 -11.61
C LEU A 40 1.41 22.72 -11.99
N ALA A 41 2.35 22.52 -12.90
CA ALA A 41 3.15 23.59 -13.48
C ALA A 41 2.32 24.50 -14.39
N ALA A 42 1.31 23.98 -15.09
CA ALA A 42 0.40 24.74 -15.95
C ALA A 42 -0.80 25.34 -15.18
N ASP A 43 -1.26 24.66 -14.13
CA ASP A 43 -2.41 25.02 -13.28
C ASP A 43 -2.16 24.60 -11.82
N PRO A 44 -1.51 25.44 -11.00
CA PRO A 44 -1.06 25.07 -9.65
C PRO A 44 -2.18 24.69 -8.66
N ASP A 45 -3.40 25.18 -8.89
CA ASP A 45 -4.56 24.96 -8.02
C ASP A 45 -5.49 23.87 -8.54
N ASN A 46 -5.06 23.11 -9.54
CA ASN A 46 -5.86 22.03 -10.12
C ASN A 46 -6.15 20.94 -9.10
N GLN A 47 -7.38 20.92 -8.60
CA GLN A 47 -7.82 20.04 -7.51
C GLN A 47 -7.74 18.55 -7.87
N MET A 48 -7.99 18.22 -9.15
CA MET A 48 -7.87 16.84 -9.62
C MET A 48 -6.41 16.39 -9.64
N ALA A 49 -5.50 17.23 -10.12
CA ALA A 49 -4.07 16.93 -10.15
C ALA A 49 -3.48 16.83 -8.72
N LEU A 50 -3.84 17.73 -7.80
CA LEU A 50 -3.43 17.65 -6.39
C LEU A 50 -3.89 16.34 -5.75
N ARG A 51 -5.15 15.94 -5.97
CA ARG A 51 -5.71 14.68 -5.49
C ARG A 51 -4.99 13.47 -6.09
N LEU A 52 -4.81 13.45 -7.40
CA LEU A 52 -4.16 12.35 -8.11
C LEU A 52 -2.69 12.22 -7.72
N LEU A 53 -1.98 13.34 -7.54
CA LEU A 53 -0.59 13.33 -7.08
C LEU A 53 -0.49 12.73 -5.67
N GLY A 54 -1.32 13.17 -4.73
CA GLY A 54 -1.38 12.57 -3.40
C GLY A 54 -1.64 11.06 -3.45
N LEU A 55 -2.58 10.61 -4.29
CA LEU A 55 -2.87 9.19 -4.48
C LEU A 55 -1.69 8.43 -5.08
N THR A 56 -1.04 8.98 -6.09
CA THR A 56 0.14 8.40 -6.76
C THR A 56 1.31 8.21 -5.79
N LEU A 57 1.54 9.19 -4.91
CA LEU A 57 2.54 9.07 -3.85
C LEU A 57 2.21 7.95 -2.86
N THR A 58 0.92 7.75 -2.54
CA THR A 58 0.51 6.63 -1.68
C THR A 58 0.64 5.26 -2.35
N ASP A 59 0.59 5.19 -3.68
CA ASP A 59 0.82 3.95 -4.44
C ASP A 59 2.29 3.50 -4.34
N GLN A 60 3.22 4.40 -3.95
CA GLN A 60 4.66 4.15 -3.78
C GLN A 60 5.08 3.82 -2.34
N PHE A 61 4.16 3.65 -1.39
CA PHE A 61 4.50 3.42 0.03
C PHE A 61 5.23 2.11 0.31
N GLU A 62 5.16 1.14 -0.59
CA GLU A 62 5.90 -0.12 -0.50
C GLU A 62 7.35 0.01 -0.99
N GLY A 63 7.72 1.15 -1.58
CA GLY A 63 9.07 1.48 -2.03
C GLY A 63 10.00 1.99 -0.92
N ARG A 64 11.27 2.24 -1.29
CA ARG A 64 12.31 2.75 -0.38
C ARG A 64 12.31 4.28 -0.22
N HIS A 65 11.14 4.93 -0.29
CA HIS A 65 11.03 6.39 -0.25
C HIS A 65 10.36 6.84 1.05
N PRO A 66 11.12 7.19 2.11
CA PRO A 66 10.57 7.48 3.44
C PRO A 66 9.69 8.73 3.49
N ASP A 67 9.90 9.70 2.58
CA ASP A 67 9.27 11.01 2.65
C ASP A 67 7.91 11.09 1.92
N ARG A 68 7.51 10.03 1.19
CA ARG A 68 6.27 10.01 0.39
C ARG A 68 5.00 10.24 1.21
N TYR A 69 4.99 9.86 2.49
CA TYR A 69 3.83 10.13 3.36
C TYR A 69 3.61 11.63 3.59
N ALA A 70 4.66 12.35 4.00
CA ALA A 70 4.57 13.79 4.26
C ALA A 70 4.26 14.60 2.97
N GLU A 71 4.80 14.17 1.84
CA GLU A 71 4.49 14.77 0.54
C GLU A 71 3.01 14.57 0.17
N ALA A 72 2.50 13.36 0.26
CA ALA A 72 1.08 13.06 -0.01
C ALA A 72 0.15 13.81 0.94
N GLU A 73 0.49 13.91 2.23
CA GLU A 73 -0.27 14.66 3.22
C GLU A 73 -0.40 16.14 2.84
N LYS A 74 0.71 16.77 2.41
CA LYS A 74 0.71 18.17 1.96
C LYS A 74 -0.26 18.38 0.79
N PHE A 75 -0.29 17.51 -0.20
CA PHE A 75 -1.20 17.65 -1.34
C PHE A 75 -2.66 17.44 -0.93
N PHE A 76 -2.95 16.49 -0.06
CA PHE A 76 -4.32 16.30 0.44
C PHE A 76 -4.80 17.45 1.33
N GLN A 77 -3.91 18.09 2.10
CA GLN A 77 -4.23 19.28 2.88
C GLN A 77 -4.51 20.50 1.99
N SER A 78 -3.94 20.56 0.78
CA SER A 78 -4.16 21.63 -0.19
C SER A 78 -5.51 21.53 -0.93
N LEU A 79 -6.28 20.45 -0.74
CA LEU A 79 -7.61 20.32 -1.32
C LEU A 79 -8.59 21.32 -0.71
N THR A 80 -9.42 21.94 -1.54
CA THR A 80 -10.39 22.94 -1.11
C THR A 80 -11.61 22.35 -0.42
N SER A 81 -12.04 21.14 -0.84
CA SER A 81 -13.18 20.43 -0.27
C SER A 81 -12.88 19.94 1.16
N PRO A 82 -13.66 20.32 2.19
CA PRO A 82 -13.52 19.79 3.55
C PRO A 82 -13.71 18.25 3.60
N TYR A 83 -14.67 17.75 2.82
CA TYR A 83 -14.89 16.30 2.68
C TYR A 83 -13.62 15.60 2.16
N ASP A 84 -13.05 16.09 1.06
CA ASP A 84 -11.87 15.49 0.46
C ASP A 84 -10.67 15.51 1.41
N ARG A 85 -10.45 16.61 2.14
CA ARG A 85 -9.37 16.67 3.14
C ARG A 85 -9.50 15.59 4.22
N LEU A 86 -10.69 15.39 4.77
CA LEU A 86 -10.94 14.37 5.78
C LEU A 86 -10.83 12.96 5.20
N TYR A 87 -11.46 12.74 4.06
CA TYR A 87 -11.46 11.44 3.38
C TYR A 87 -10.04 10.99 2.99
N TYR A 88 -9.28 11.88 2.33
CA TYR A 88 -7.92 11.54 1.89
C TYR A 88 -6.92 11.47 3.03
N ARG A 89 -7.13 12.20 4.13
CA ARG A 89 -6.37 11.98 5.37
C ARG A 89 -6.58 10.57 5.92
N GLY A 90 -7.81 10.12 6.04
CA GLY A 90 -8.12 8.75 6.45
C GLY A 90 -7.51 7.71 5.52
N LEU A 91 -7.61 7.92 4.19
CA LEU A 91 -7.03 7.05 3.17
C LEU A 91 -5.50 6.98 3.27
N LEU A 92 -4.84 8.10 3.51
CA LEU A 92 -3.39 8.19 3.68
C LEU A 92 -2.91 7.31 4.84
N ILE A 93 -3.56 7.43 6.01
CA ILE A 93 -3.25 6.66 7.20
C ILE A 93 -3.52 5.16 6.97
N GLU A 94 -4.67 4.81 6.37
CA GLU A 94 -5.02 3.42 6.03
C GLU A 94 -3.97 2.79 5.11
N ARG A 95 -3.57 3.50 4.03
CA ARG A 95 -2.59 3.00 3.06
C ARG A 95 -1.21 2.79 3.68
N ARG A 96 -0.78 3.72 4.54
CA ARG A 96 0.47 3.56 5.29
C ARG A 96 0.43 2.34 6.20
N ALA A 97 -0.65 2.16 6.97
CA ALA A 97 -0.81 0.99 7.82
C ALA A 97 -0.74 -0.32 7.01
N LYS A 98 -1.38 -0.37 5.84
CA LYS A 98 -1.33 -1.54 4.93
C LYS A 98 0.08 -1.81 4.40
N ALA A 99 0.82 -0.78 4.02
CA ALA A 99 2.21 -0.91 3.59
C ALA A 99 3.10 -1.44 4.73
N GLN A 100 2.89 -0.96 5.96
CA GLN A 100 3.59 -1.44 7.15
C GLN A 100 3.27 -2.91 7.48
N VAL A 101 2.00 -3.36 7.32
CA VAL A 101 1.63 -4.79 7.44
C VAL A 101 2.45 -5.63 6.46
N LYS A 102 2.54 -5.21 5.21
CA LYS A 102 3.33 -5.92 4.19
C LYS A 102 4.84 -5.91 4.49
N ALA A 103 5.33 -4.85 5.13
CA ALA A 103 6.71 -4.74 5.58
C ALA A 103 7.00 -5.52 6.88
N GLY A 104 6.02 -6.26 7.42
CA GLY A 104 6.20 -7.10 8.60
C GLY A 104 6.12 -6.37 9.94
N VAL A 105 5.60 -5.13 9.96
CA VAL A 105 5.37 -4.42 11.24
C VAL A 105 4.31 -5.17 12.05
N PRO A 106 4.56 -5.44 13.37
CA PRO A 106 3.62 -6.16 14.20
C PRO A 106 2.23 -5.51 14.22
N ALA A 107 1.19 -6.33 14.11
CA ALA A 107 -0.20 -5.89 13.96
C ALA A 107 -0.66 -4.95 15.08
N HIS A 108 -0.24 -5.20 16.33
CA HIS A 108 -0.62 -4.38 17.48
C HIS A 108 -0.14 -2.92 17.37
N ASN A 109 0.96 -2.65 16.65
CA ASN A 109 1.46 -1.30 16.41
C ASN A 109 0.58 -0.51 15.41
N LEU A 110 -0.26 -1.20 14.64
CA LEU A 110 -1.04 -0.60 13.56
C LEU A 110 -2.51 -0.35 13.92
N VAL A 111 -2.98 -0.96 15.01
CA VAL A 111 -4.37 -0.83 15.48
C VAL A 111 -4.74 0.63 15.73
N GLY A 112 -3.86 1.38 16.39
CA GLY A 112 -4.07 2.81 16.65
C GLY A 112 -4.21 3.65 15.38
N SER A 113 -3.35 3.40 14.38
CA SER A 113 -3.40 4.08 13.08
C SER A 113 -4.70 3.76 12.32
N LEU A 114 -5.15 2.51 12.37
CA LEU A 114 -6.42 2.14 11.72
C LEU A 114 -7.63 2.79 12.40
N HIS A 115 -7.64 2.88 13.73
CA HIS A 115 -8.69 3.62 14.45
C HIS A 115 -8.65 5.13 14.13
N GLU A 116 -7.46 5.72 13.94
CA GLU A 116 -7.33 7.11 13.50
C GLU A 116 -7.90 7.30 12.09
N ALA A 117 -7.60 6.40 11.15
CA ALA A 117 -8.17 6.42 9.81
C ALA A 117 -9.70 6.34 9.85
N MET A 118 -10.25 5.44 10.68
CA MET A 118 -11.70 5.29 10.86
C MET A 118 -12.34 6.58 11.38
N ARG A 119 -11.74 7.26 12.38
CA ARG A 119 -12.26 8.57 12.83
C ARG A 119 -12.31 9.60 11.71
N CYS A 120 -11.30 9.64 10.84
CA CYS A 120 -11.31 10.53 9.68
C CYS A 120 -12.47 10.20 8.71
N PHE A 121 -12.74 8.91 8.48
CA PHE A 121 -13.86 8.49 7.63
C PHE A 121 -15.23 8.79 8.26
N GLU A 122 -15.40 8.63 9.57
CA GLU A 122 -16.61 9.01 10.30
C GLU A 122 -16.90 10.53 10.20
N GLU A 123 -15.86 11.36 10.35
CA GLU A 123 -16.01 12.81 10.18
C GLU A 123 -16.32 13.18 8.72
N ALA A 124 -15.68 12.53 7.75
CA ALA A 124 -15.99 12.72 6.34
C ALA A 124 -17.44 12.32 6.01
N GLU A 125 -17.93 11.20 6.55
CA GLU A 125 -19.31 10.73 6.35
C GLU A 125 -20.35 11.76 6.74
N LYS A 126 -20.13 12.51 7.86
CA LYS A 126 -21.06 13.54 8.35
C LYS A 126 -21.27 14.69 7.37
N ILE A 127 -20.29 14.95 6.49
CA ILE A 127 -20.31 16.05 5.54
C ILE A 127 -20.21 15.58 4.08
N ARG A 128 -20.52 14.31 3.84
CA ARG A 128 -20.40 13.70 2.52
C ARG A 128 -21.36 14.33 1.51
N PRO A 129 -20.97 14.40 0.23
CA PRO A 129 -21.89 14.74 -0.84
C PRO A 129 -23.03 13.70 -0.95
N PRO A 130 -24.21 14.09 -1.44
CA PRO A 130 -25.31 13.16 -1.69
C PRO A 130 -24.84 11.97 -2.55
N HIS A 131 -25.26 10.76 -2.18
CA HIS A 131 -24.93 9.51 -2.88
C HIS A 131 -23.45 9.12 -2.90
N ASN A 132 -22.64 9.74 -2.05
CA ASN A 132 -21.22 9.36 -1.90
C ASN A 132 -21.06 8.50 -0.63
N ASP A 133 -20.80 7.21 -0.83
CA ASP A 133 -20.59 6.23 0.25
C ASP A 133 -19.11 5.86 0.45
N ASP A 134 -18.18 6.57 -0.19
CA ASP A 134 -16.74 6.23 -0.18
C ASP A 134 -16.15 6.15 1.23
N ALA A 135 -16.52 7.08 2.12
CA ALA A 135 -16.05 7.11 3.50
C ALA A 135 -16.52 5.86 4.27
N MET A 136 -17.80 5.46 4.13
CA MET A 136 -18.32 4.23 4.75
C MET A 136 -17.66 2.97 4.20
N LEU A 137 -17.41 2.91 2.88
CA LEU A 137 -16.72 1.77 2.27
C LEU A 137 -15.29 1.62 2.82
N ARG A 138 -14.59 2.74 3.05
CA ARG A 138 -13.25 2.74 3.65
C ARG A 138 -13.28 2.38 5.13
N TRP A 139 -14.22 2.92 5.89
CA TRP A 139 -14.43 2.56 7.28
C TRP A 139 -14.64 1.04 7.41
N ASN A 140 -15.57 0.46 6.64
CA ASN A 140 -15.80 -0.98 6.60
C ASN A 140 -14.54 -1.78 6.23
N ARG A 141 -13.70 -1.22 5.34
CA ARG A 141 -12.43 -1.85 4.98
C ARG A 141 -11.46 -1.90 6.15
N CYS A 142 -11.41 -0.83 6.96
CA CYS A 142 -10.59 -0.80 8.18
C CYS A 142 -11.08 -1.83 9.21
N VAL A 143 -12.39 -1.97 9.41
CA VAL A 143 -12.96 -3.01 10.29
C VAL A 143 -12.49 -4.39 9.87
N ARG A 144 -12.66 -4.76 8.60
CA ARG A 144 -12.20 -6.07 8.08
C ARG A 144 -10.70 -6.27 8.21
N LEU A 145 -9.91 -5.20 8.15
CA LEU A 145 -8.48 -5.29 8.35
C LEU A 145 -8.13 -5.53 9.83
N LEU A 146 -8.80 -4.85 10.76
CA LEU A 146 -8.65 -5.06 12.20
C LEU A 146 -9.05 -6.48 12.61
N GLU A 147 -10.15 -7.01 12.10
CA GLU A 147 -10.59 -8.39 12.32
C GLU A 147 -9.51 -9.40 11.87
N LYS A 148 -8.94 -9.18 10.68
CA LYS A 148 -7.86 -10.01 10.14
C LYS A 148 -6.57 -9.92 10.97
N LEU A 149 -6.24 -8.75 11.51
CA LEU A 149 -5.07 -8.55 12.35
C LEU A 149 -5.26 -9.13 13.76
N GLY A 150 -6.50 -9.13 14.28
CA GLY A 150 -6.86 -9.74 15.57
C GLY A 150 -6.93 -11.27 15.55
N ASN A 151 -7.23 -11.85 14.38
CA ASN A 151 -7.20 -13.30 14.13
C ASN A 151 -6.18 -13.60 13.01
N PRO A 152 -4.86 -13.59 13.29
CA PRO A 152 -3.88 -13.98 12.28
C PRO A 152 -4.20 -15.42 11.83
N PRO A 153 -4.12 -15.75 10.52
CA PRO A 153 -4.24 -17.12 10.08
C PRO A 153 -3.21 -17.93 10.86
N VAL A 154 -3.67 -19.05 11.45
CA VAL A 154 -2.76 -20.01 12.07
C VAL A 154 -1.82 -20.43 10.94
N GLU A 155 -0.57 -19.99 11.02
CA GLU A 155 0.49 -20.56 10.19
C GLU A 155 0.44 -22.06 10.49
N GLN A 156 -0.01 -22.84 9.50
CA GLN A 156 0.24 -24.26 9.52
C GLN A 156 1.76 -24.36 9.45
N SER A 157 2.38 -24.50 10.61
CA SER A 157 3.73 -24.96 10.72
C SER A 157 3.73 -26.31 10.00
N HIS A 158 4.19 -26.32 8.76
CA HIS A 158 4.67 -27.53 8.15
C HIS A 158 5.86 -27.98 9.00
N THR A 159 5.55 -28.70 10.06
CA THR A 159 6.49 -29.60 10.68
C THR A 159 6.82 -30.60 9.57
N SER A 160 7.90 -30.33 8.86
CA SER A 160 8.56 -31.37 8.09
C SER A 160 8.93 -32.43 9.12
N LEU A 161 8.11 -33.45 9.19
CA LEU A 161 8.51 -34.72 9.78
C LEU A 161 9.74 -35.16 8.96
N HIS A 162 10.90 -34.83 9.47
CA HIS A 162 12.10 -35.59 9.14
C HIS A 162 11.84 -36.94 9.76
N ASP A 163 11.34 -37.84 8.94
CA ASP A 163 11.48 -39.29 9.16
C ASP A 163 12.98 -39.59 9.11
N ASP A 164 13.60 -39.46 10.29
CA ASP A 164 14.95 -39.94 10.51
C ASP A 164 14.86 -41.46 10.74
N ASP A 165 14.49 -42.19 9.65
CA ASP A 165 14.48 -43.66 9.59
C ASP A 165 15.89 -44.13 9.19
N THR A 166 16.89 -43.77 10.02
CA THR A 166 18.20 -44.41 10.00
C THR A 166 18.19 -45.55 11.01
N ALA A 167 17.59 -46.67 10.60
CA ALA A 167 17.82 -47.93 11.26
C ALA A 167 19.32 -48.31 11.12
N PRO A 168 20.00 -48.74 12.20
CA PRO A 168 21.39 -49.15 12.12
C PRO A 168 21.50 -50.46 11.29
N ILE A 169 22.29 -50.43 10.23
CA ILE A 169 22.65 -51.65 9.48
C ILE A 169 23.56 -52.50 10.36
N GLU A 170 23.02 -53.55 10.95
CA GLU A 170 23.78 -54.58 11.61
C GLU A 170 24.63 -55.37 10.57
N ILE A 171 25.94 -55.10 10.60
CA ILE A 171 26.90 -55.84 9.77
C ILE A 171 27.06 -57.23 10.39
N MET A 172 26.38 -58.24 9.80
CA MET A 172 26.61 -59.64 10.08
C MET A 172 28.08 -60.00 9.78
N ARG A 173 28.90 -60.19 10.81
CA ARG A 173 30.22 -60.84 10.69
C ARG A 173 30.04 -62.32 10.36
N ARG A 174 30.47 -62.70 9.19
CA ARG A 174 30.62 -64.15 8.84
C ARG A 174 31.72 -64.77 9.69
N PRO A 175 31.47 -65.96 10.28
CA PRO A 175 32.53 -66.70 10.98
C PRO A 175 33.49 -67.29 9.96
N GLY A 176 34.78 -67.20 10.24
CA GLY A 176 35.86 -67.68 9.42
C GLY A 176 35.87 -69.21 9.33
N GLY A 177 35.91 -69.74 8.08
CA GLY A 177 36.20 -71.12 7.80
C GLY A 177 37.68 -71.40 7.92
N ARG A 178 38.03 -72.34 8.77
CA ARG A 178 39.35 -72.92 8.91
C ARG A 178 39.75 -73.63 7.65
N ALA A 179 40.94 -73.39 7.15
CA ALA A 179 41.66 -74.23 6.20
C ALA A 179 42.34 -75.37 6.95
N ALA A 180 42.17 -76.53 6.44
CA ALA A 180 42.99 -77.68 6.81
C ALA A 180 43.57 -78.29 5.52
N LYS A 181 44.87 -78.46 5.56
CA LYS A 181 45.81 -79.23 4.69
C LYS A 181 46.03 -78.71 3.28
#